data_94685ef271d9570950c91924ae557e8b
#
_entry.id   94685ef271d9570950c91924ae557e8b
#
_cell.length_a   1.000
_cell.length_b   1.000
_cell.length_c   1.000
_cell.angle_alpha   90.00
_cell.angle_beta   90.00
_cell.angle_gamma   90.00
#
_symmetry.space_group_name_H-M   'P 1'
#
loop_
_entity.id
_entity.type
_entity.pdbx_description
1 polymer ?
#
loop_
_entity_poly.entity_id
_entity_poly.type
_entity_poly.pdbx_seq_one_letter_code
_entity_poly.pdbx_strand_id
1 'polypeptide(L)'
;MELVTHKKLKGGRLMPWGKGTVVTGAKGFVYLSGNTATADDYDPTSKKGGGFVGDAAAQWRAILTNIKSDLEELGSALEYLIRLTFFVKGPFPNGGVLSSPNFRLDVMDEFFAEHCPKHCSYNNPPPSEVIGVAALAQPDIVIEIVAVAALPD
;
A
#
# COMPACT_ATOMS: atom_id res chain seq x y z
N MET A 1 -11.21 -19.12 -8.67
CA MET A 1 -10.44 -18.71 -7.45
C MET A 1 -11.38 -18.16 -6.39
N GLU A 2 -11.11 -18.44 -5.12
CA GLU A 2 -11.80 -17.84 -3.97
C GLU A 2 -10.81 -17.09 -3.11
N LEU A 3 -11.16 -15.88 -2.68
CA LEU A 3 -10.34 -15.04 -1.81
C LEU A 3 -11.23 -14.56 -0.64
N VAL A 4 -10.88 -14.97 0.56
CA VAL A 4 -11.62 -14.62 1.79
C VAL A 4 -10.70 -13.89 2.75
N THR A 5 -10.94 -12.60 2.94
CA THR A 5 -10.25 -11.79 3.93
C THR A 5 -10.99 -11.88 5.26
N HIS A 6 -10.30 -12.35 6.27
CA HIS A 6 -10.83 -12.46 7.63
C HIS A 6 -10.62 -11.17 8.39
N LYS A 7 -11.68 -10.66 8.99
CA LYS A 7 -11.65 -9.44 9.81
C LYS A 7 -10.90 -9.65 11.11
N LYS A 8 -10.16 -8.64 11.53
CA LYS A 8 -9.52 -8.60 12.85
C LYS A 8 -10.41 -7.86 13.84
N LEU A 9 -10.78 -8.54 14.92
CA LEU A 9 -11.50 -7.93 16.05
C LEU A 9 -10.57 -7.93 17.27
N LYS A 10 -10.64 -6.85 18.05
CA LYS A 10 -9.96 -6.73 19.34
C LYS A 10 -10.92 -6.05 20.32
N GLY A 11 -11.26 -6.75 21.39
CA GLY A 11 -12.26 -6.26 22.36
C GLY A 11 -13.61 -5.93 21.71
N GLY A 12 -14.06 -6.73 20.71
CA GLY A 12 -15.28 -6.49 19.96
C GLY A 12 -15.21 -5.38 18.90
N ARG A 13 -14.09 -4.68 18.79
CA ARG A 13 -13.90 -3.58 17.82
C ARG A 13 -13.19 -4.08 16.57
N LEU A 14 -13.70 -3.66 15.41
CA LEU A 14 -13.05 -3.93 14.12
C LEU A 14 -11.74 -3.13 14.03
N MET A 15 -10.66 -3.83 13.70
CA MET A 15 -9.37 -3.19 13.42
C MET A 15 -9.28 -2.76 11.95
N PRO A 16 -8.55 -1.68 11.64
CA PRO A 16 -8.37 -1.20 10.26
C PRO A 16 -7.37 -2.04 9.45
N TRP A 17 -7.14 -3.27 9.84
CA TRP A 17 -6.36 -4.28 9.10
C TRP A 17 -6.99 -5.66 9.23
N GLY A 18 -6.85 -6.49 8.21
CA GLY A 18 -7.35 -7.86 8.22
C GLY A 18 -6.55 -8.78 9.16
N LYS A 19 -7.20 -9.80 9.68
CA LYS A 19 -6.52 -10.91 10.38
C LYS A 19 -5.62 -11.68 9.42
N GLY A 20 -6.10 -11.91 8.23
CA GLY A 20 -5.44 -12.67 7.18
C GLY A 20 -6.37 -12.90 6.01
N THR A 21 -5.80 -13.33 4.89
CA THR A 21 -6.56 -13.71 3.70
C THR A 21 -6.27 -15.16 3.35
N VAL A 22 -7.33 -15.94 3.15
CA VAL A 22 -7.23 -17.30 2.61
C VAL A 22 -7.49 -17.24 1.12
N VAL A 23 -6.59 -17.81 0.34
CA VAL A 23 -6.72 -17.88 -1.13
C VAL A 23 -6.78 -19.34 -1.54
N THR A 24 -7.80 -19.72 -2.29
CA THR A 24 -8.00 -21.09 -2.80
C THR A 24 -8.17 -21.06 -4.31
N GLY A 25 -7.44 -21.92 -5.02
CA GLY A 25 -7.54 -22.06 -6.47
C GLY A 25 -6.98 -20.87 -7.25
N ALA A 26 -6.02 -20.13 -6.70
CA ALA A 26 -5.30 -19.13 -7.46
C ALA A 26 -4.37 -19.79 -8.49
N LYS A 27 -4.26 -19.20 -9.67
CA LYS A 27 -3.30 -19.59 -10.71
C LYS A 27 -1.85 -19.31 -10.30
N GLY A 28 -1.65 -18.31 -9.46
CA GLY A 28 -0.37 -17.85 -8.98
C GLY A 28 -0.52 -16.60 -8.13
N PHE A 29 0.61 -15.91 -7.94
CA PHE A 29 0.65 -14.68 -7.16
C PHE A 29 1.49 -13.64 -7.88
N VAL A 30 1.12 -12.38 -7.72
CA VAL A 30 1.90 -11.22 -8.15
C VAL A 30 2.58 -10.63 -6.93
N TYR A 31 3.89 -10.56 -6.96
CA TYR A 31 4.72 -9.87 -5.97
C TYR A 31 5.26 -8.60 -6.62
N LEU A 32 4.67 -7.47 -6.30
CA LEU A 32 5.17 -6.20 -6.80
C LEU A 32 6.45 -5.79 -6.07
N SER A 33 7.37 -5.16 -6.79
CA SER A 33 8.47 -4.42 -6.18
C SER A 33 7.93 -3.30 -5.30
N GLY A 34 8.74 -2.82 -4.35
CA GLY A 34 8.42 -1.63 -3.58
C GLY A 34 8.08 -0.47 -4.50
N ASN A 35 6.91 0.12 -4.33
CA ASN A 35 6.41 1.20 -5.17
C ASN A 35 6.63 2.55 -4.50
N THR A 36 7.22 3.48 -5.23
CA THR A 36 7.46 4.86 -4.81
C THR A 36 6.84 5.82 -5.82
N ALA A 37 6.59 7.05 -5.41
CA ALA A 37 5.96 8.06 -6.24
C ALA A 37 6.96 8.73 -7.18
N THR A 38 7.44 8.01 -8.19
CA THR A 38 8.34 8.54 -9.23
C THR A 38 7.61 9.52 -10.15
N ALA A 39 8.26 10.62 -10.48
CA ALA A 39 7.80 11.57 -11.49
C ALA A 39 8.44 11.25 -12.86
N ASP A 40 7.90 11.87 -13.93
CA ASP A 40 8.37 11.61 -15.30
C ASP A 40 9.83 12.00 -15.52
N ASP A 41 10.36 12.94 -14.73
CA ASP A 41 11.74 13.40 -14.78
C ASP A 41 12.69 12.64 -13.83
N TYR A 42 12.23 11.53 -13.25
CA TYR A 42 13.03 10.72 -12.34
C TYR A 42 14.29 10.16 -13.02
N ASP A 43 15.44 10.46 -12.43
CA ASP A 43 16.74 9.90 -12.83
C ASP A 43 17.22 8.87 -11.80
N PRO A 44 17.16 7.56 -12.12
CA PRO A 44 17.55 6.51 -11.19
C PRO A 44 19.08 6.53 -10.85
N THR A 45 19.88 7.27 -11.61
CA THR A 45 21.31 7.40 -11.37
C THR A 45 21.65 8.57 -10.46
N SER A 46 20.71 9.48 -10.22
CA SER A 46 20.92 10.67 -9.38
C SER A 46 21.05 10.28 -7.90
N LYS A 47 22.12 10.73 -7.29
CA LYS A 47 22.34 10.61 -5.83
C LYS A 47 21.86 11.83 -5.03
N LYS A 48 21.37 12.85 -5.73
CA LYS A 48 20.97 14.13 -5.11
C LYS A 48 19.50 14.15 -4.69
N GLY A 49 18.72 13.13 -5.07
CA GLY A 49 17.27 13.11 -4.94
C GLY A 49 16.60 13.83 -6.11
N GLY A 50 15.26 13.95 -6.03
CA GLY A 50 14.44 14.56 -7.08
C GLY A 50 13.72 13.52 -7.95
N GLY A 51 12.79 13.96 -8.75
CA GLY A 51 11.97 13.10 -9.59
C GLY A 51 10.87 12.35 -8.85
N PHE A 52 10.43 12.86 -7.70
CA PHE A 52 9.31 12.31 -6.92
C PHE A 52 8.17 13.31 -6.78
N VAL A 53 6.95 12.77 -6.72
CA VAL A 53 5.73 13.57 -6.59
C VAL A 53 5.65 14.19 -5.19
N GLY A 54 5.53 15.50 -5.13
CA GLY A 54 5.16 16.40 -4.05
C GLY A 54 5.17 15.90 -2.59
N ASP A 55 4.11 16.24 -1.86
CA ASP A 55 3.97 15.93 -0.44
C ASP A 55 3.53 14.47 -0.18
N ALA A 56 3.40 14.10 1.09
CA ALA A 56 3.02 12.74 1.47
C ALA A 56 1.69 12.30 0.84
N ALA A 57 0.66 13.15 0.84
CA ALA A 57 -0.63 12.81 0.26
C ALA A 57 -0.52 12.53 -1.24
N ALA A 58 0.21 13.37 -1.96
CA ALA A 58 0.46 13.18 -3.39
C ALA A 58 1.25 11.89 -3.67
N GLN A 59 2.26 11.58 -2.85
CA GLN A 59 3.02 10.34 -2.97
C GLN A 59 2.15 9.11 -2.74
N TRP A 60 1.31 9.10 -1.70
CA TRP A 60 0.38 7.99 -1.45
C TRP A 60 -0.57 7.75 -2.63
N ARG A 61 -1.18 8.81 -3.18
CA ARG A 61 -2.09 8.69 -4.33
C ARG A 61 -1.38 8.13 -5.56
N ALA A 62 -0.19 8.64 -5.86
CA ALA A 62 0.60 8.18 -7.00
C ALA A 62 0.98 6.71 -6.85
N ILE A 63 1.44 6.28 -5.67
CA ILE A 63 1.80 4.89 -5.39
C ILE A 63 0.59 3.96 -5.54
N LEU A 64 -0.55 4.29 -4.95
CA LEU A 64 -1.76 3.47 -5.04
C LEU A 64 -2.26 3.36 -6.49
N THR A 65 -2.18 4.44 -7.25
CA THR A 65 -2.49 4.44 -8.68
C THR A 65 -1.54 3.53 -9.47
N ASN A 66 -0.24 3.58 -9.18
CA ASN A 66 0.75 2.71 -9.79
C ASN A 66 0.50 1.23 -9.44
N ILE A 67 0.23 0.92 -8.18
CA ILE A 67 -0.09 -0.45 -7.76
C ILE A 67 -1.31 -0.99 -8.51
N LYS A 68 -2.37 -0.18 -8.65
CA LYS A 68 -3.54 -0.56 -9.44
C LYS A 68 -3.16 -0.89 -10.88
N SER A 69 -2.43 0.01 -11.53
CA SER A 69 -1.99 -0.16 -12.93
C SER A 69 -1.10 -1.38 -13.11
N ASP A 70 -0.10 -1.56 -12.23
CA ASP A 70 0.84 -2.68 -12.30
C ASP A 70 0.13 -4.02 -12.10
N LEU A 71 -0.81 -4.10 -11.17
CA LEU A 71 -1.60 -5.31 -10.96
C LEU A 71 -2.43 -5.66 -12.20
N GLU A 72 -3.09 -4.67 -12.80
CA GLU A 72 -3.90 -4.86 -14.02
C GLU A 72 -3.04 -5.30 -15.21
N GLU A 73 -1.87 -4.71 -15.38
CA GLU A 73 -0.91 -5.09 -16.42
C GLU A 73 -0.42 -6.53 -16.25
N LEU A 74 -0.25 -6.99 -15.01
CA LEU A 74 0.21 -8.33 -14.68
C LEU A 74 -0.93 -9.37 -14.56
N GLY A 75 -2.16 -8.98 -14.92
CA GLY A 75 -3.30 -9.90 -14.96
C GLY A 75 -4.01 -10.11 -13.63
N SER A 76 -3.79 -9.20 -12.67
CA SER A 76 -4.45 -9.18 -11.37
C SER A 76 -5.32 -7.91 -11.22
N ALA A 77 -5.73 -7.57 -10.02
CA ALA A 77 -6.46 -6.33 -9.72
C ALA A 77 -6.42 -6.04 -8.22
N LEU A 78 -6.85 -4.83 -7.82
CA LEU A 78 -6.96 -4.44 -6.41
C LEU A 78 -7.83 -5.38 -5.58
N GLU A 79 -8.88 -5.94 -6.17
CA GLU A 79 -9.80 -6.88 -5.51
C GLU A 79 -9.13 -8.20 -5.11
N TYR A 80 -7.97 -8.50 -5.69
CA TYR A 80 -7.18 -9.70 -5.40
C TYR A 80 -5.98 -9.43 -4.48
N LEU A 81 -5.88 -8.23 -3.90
CA LEU A 81 -4.85 -7.92 -2.91
C LEU A 81 -4.95 -8.85 -1.71
N ILE A 82 -3.81 -9.42 -1.33
CA ILE A 82 -3.69 -10.30 -0.17
C ILE A 82 -2.77 -9.74 0.91
N ARG A 83 -1.94 -8.76 0.58
CA ARG A 83 -1.05 -8.09 1.55
C ARG A 83 -0.57 -6.74 1.07
N LEU A 84 -0.51 -5.79 2.01
CA LEU A 84 0.15 -4.50 1.85
C LEU A 84 1.17 -4.30 2.96
N THR A 85 2.37 -3.81 2.61
CA THR A 85 3.39 -3.38 3.57
C THR A 85 3.71 -1.92 3.32
N PHE A 86 3.58 -1.11 4.35
CA PHE A 86 3.85 0.33 4.31
C PHE A 86 5.15 0.64 5.03
N PHE A 87 6.11 1.23 4.32
CA PHE A 87 7.35 1.76 4.89
C PHE A 87 7.26 3.28 4.94
N VAL A 88 7.17 3.83 6.14
CA VAL A 88 6.88 5.25 6.38
C VAL A 88 8.09 5.93 6.99
N LYS A 89 8.59 6.97 6.34
CA LYS A 89 9.67 7.79 6.86
C LYS A 89 9.16 8.74 7.95
N GLY A 90 10.02 8.97 8.97
CA GLY A 90 9.72 9.97 10.01
C GLY A 90 9.59 11.40 9.46
N PRO A 91 9.32 12.37 10.34
CA PRO A 91 9.45 12.28 11.80
C PRO A 91 8.34 11.45 12.48
N PHE A 92 8.64 10.97 13.69
CA PHE A 92 7.71 10.23 14.53
C PHE A 92 7.52 10.97 15.86
N PRO A 93 6.68 12.04 15.90
CA PRO A 93 6.56 12.93 17.04
C PRO A 93 6.22 12.25 18.38
N ASN A 94 5.45 11.14 18.32
CA ASN A 94 5.08 10.35 19.50
C ASN A 94 5.91 9.06 19.63
N GLY A 95 6.97 8.89 18.85
CA GLY A 95 7.76 7.68 18.81
C GLY A 95 7.17 6.52 18.01
N GLY A 96 5.88 6.57 17.67
CA GLY A 96 5.20 5.56 16.86
C GLY A 96 5.03 6.01 15.40
N VAL A 97 5.04 5.05 14.47
CA VAL A 97 4.93 5.32 13.02
C VAL A 97 3.63 6.02 12.64
N LEU A 98 2.53 5.72 13.36
CA LEU A 98 1.22 6.33 13.10
C LEU A 98 1.18 7.83 13.42
N SER A 99 2.14 8.34 14.21
CA SER A 99 2.27 9.77 14.51
C SER A 99 2.94 10.55 13.37
N SER A 100 3.53 9.88 12.40
CA SER A 100 4.20 10.56 11.29
C SER A 100 3.18 11.30 10.40
N PRO A 101 3.46 12.56 10.01
CA PRO A 101 2.67 13.26 9.01
C PRO A 101 2.76 12.62 7.62
N ASN A 102 3.70 11.70 7.43
CA ASN A 102 3.85 10.93 6.20
C ASN A 102 2.96 9.66 6.17
N PHE A 103 2.34 9.29 7.28
CA PHE A 103 1.33 8.23 7.32
C PHE A 103 -0.06 8.80 6.99
N ARG A 104 -0.61 8.42 5.84
CA ARG A 104 -1.82 9.01 5.28
C ARG A 104 -2.89 7.97 4.99
N LEU A 105 -3.40 7.36 6.08
CA LEU A 105 -4.50 6.40 6.01
C LEU A 105 -5.77 6.99 5.36
N ASP A 106 -6.01 8.28 5.55
CA ASP A 106 -7.11 9.03 4.94
C ASP A 106 -7.06 8.96 3.41
N VAL A 107 -5.89 9.14 2.81
CA VAL A 107 -5.69 9.04 1.36
C VAL A 107 -5.93 7.61 0.86
N MET A 108 -5.47 6.61 1.61
CA MET A 108 -5.71 5.20 1.29
C MET A 108 -7.21 4.88 1.32
N ASP A 109 -7.92 5.32 2.33
CA ASP A 109 -9.35 5.09 2.48
C ASP A 109 -10.14 5.73 1.33
N GLU A 110 -9.81 6.97 0.94
CA GLU A 110 -10.41 7.63 -0.22
C GLU A 110 -10.17 6.85 -1.51
N PHE A 111 -8.94 6.43 -1.75
CA PHE A 111 -8.57 5.69 -2.94
C PHE A 111 -9.32 4.36 -3.05
N PHE A 112 -9.34 3.57 -2.00
CA PHE A 112 -10.04 2.28 -2.00
C PHE A 112 -11.56 2.42 -2.03
N ALA A 113 -12.13 3.47 -1.44
CA ALA A 113 -13.56 3.76 -1.56
C ALA A 113 -13.97 4.02 -3.01
N GLU A 114 -13.09 4.63 -3.81
CA GLU A 114 -13.32 4.88 -5.22
C GLU A 114 -13.07 3.65 -6.10
N HIS A 115 -11.95 2.95 -5.90
CA HIS A 115 -11.45 1.95 -6.85
C HIS A 115 -11.70 0.51 -6.43
N CYS A 116 -11.91 0.22 -5.15
CA CYS A 116 -12.07 -1.16 -4.65
C CYS A 116 -12.93 -1.22 -3.37
N PRO A 117 -14.15 -0.66 -3.37
CA PRO A 117 -14.93 -0.47 -2.15
C PRO A 117 -15.36 -1.78 -1.46
N LYS A 118 -15.45 -2.87 -2.21
CA LYS A 118 -15.93 -4.15 -1.67
C LYS A 118 -14.85 -4.97 -0.98
N HIS A 119 -13.60 -4.89 -1.47
CA HIS A 119 -12.52 -5.79 -1.08
C HIS A 119 -11.40 -5.11 -0.31
N CYS A 120 -11.29 -3.79 -0.37
CA CYS A 120 -10.22 -3.01 0.26
C CYS A 120 -10.77 -1.84 1.08
N SER A 121 -12.00 -1.93 1.56
CA SER A 121 -12.59 -0.88 2.39
C SER A 121 -12.15 -0.99 3.84
N TYR A 122 -12.42 0.05 4.64
CA TYR A 122 -12.24 0.03 6.09
C TYR A 122 -12.92 -1.19 6.75
N ASN A 123 -14.10 -1.58 6.25
CA ASN A 123 -14.85 -2.72 6.76
C ASN A 123 -14.33 -4.08 6.28
N ASN A 124 -13.49 -4.11 5.28
CA ASN A 124 -12.87 -5.31 4.73
C ASN A 124 -11.42 -5.02 4.28
N PRO A 125 -10.54 -4.60 5.20
CA PRO A 125 -9.18 -4.22 4.86
C PRO A 125 -8.32 -5.44 4.52
N PRO A 126 -7.41 -5.35 3.54
CA PRO A 126 -6.43 -6.40 3.32
C PRO A 126 -5.48 -6.51 4.52
N PRO A 127 -4.87 -7.67 4.74
CA PRO A 127 -3.79 -7.79 5.71
C PRO A 127 -2.67 -6.80 5.40
N SER A 128 -2.19 -6.11 6.44
CA SER A 128 -1.16 -5.10 6.26
C SER A 128 -0.28 -4.95 7.49
N GLU A 129 0.90 -4.42 7.31
CA GLU A 129 1.78 -3.92 8.35
C GLU A 129 2.30 -2.53 8.01
N VAL A 130 2.57 -1.75 9.05
CA VAL A 130 3.14 -0.40 8.95
C VAL A 130 4.46 -0.39 9.68
N ILE A 131 5.54 0.01 8.98
CA ILE A 131 6.90 -0.02 9.47
C ILE A 131 7.50 1.38 9.32
N GLY A 132 7.95 1.95 10.44
CA GLY A 132 8.70 3.21 10.44
C GLY A 132 10.15 2.97 10.05
N VAL A 133 10.68 3.82 9.16
CA VAL A 133 12.06 3.73 8.67
C VAL A 133 12.79 5.07 8.81
N ALA A 134 14.12 5.00 8.99
CA ALA A 134 14.94 6.18 9.07
C ALA A 134 15.18 6.82 7.70
N ALA A 135 15.23 6.02 6.64
CA ALA A 135 15.46 6.46 5.27
C ALA A 135 14.82 5.47 4.27
N LEU A 136 14.51 5.96 3.09
CA LEU A 136 14.17 5.19 1.91
C LEU A 136 15.27 5.40 0.84
N ALA A 137 15.07 4.86 -0.36
CA ALA A 137 16.12 4.83 -1.37
C ALA A 137 16.61 6.23 -1.81
N GLN A 138 15.72 7.23 -1.78
CA GLN A 138 16.04 8.62 -2.13
C GLN A 138 15.55 9.58 -1.04
N PRO A 139 16.18 10.76 -0.89
CA PRO A 139 15.84 11.73 0.18
C PRO A 139 14.38 12.20 0.16
N ASP A 140 13.81 12.33 -1.02
CA ASP A 140 12.48 12.91 -1.22
C ASP A 140 11.34 11.88 -1.07
N ILE A 141 11.67 10.59 -0.96
CA ILE A 141 10.69 9.54 -0.72
C ILE A 141 10.30 9.53 0.75
N VAL A 142 9.00 9.61 1.03
CA VAL A 142 8.47 9.58 2.41
C VAL A 142 7.64 8.34 2.70
N ILE A 143 7.26 7.61 1.66
CA ILE A 143 6.48 6.37 1.73
C ILE A 143 6.89 5.42 0.60
N GLU A 144 6.95 4.14 0.91
CA GLU A 144 7.08 3.04 -0.05
C GLU A 144 6.06 1.97 0.30
N ILE A 145 5.34 1.45 -0.68
CA ILE A 145 4.34 0.41 -0.47
C ILE A 145 4.70 -0.82 -1.28
N VAL A 146 4.68 -1.97 -0.62
CA VAL A 146 4.82 -3.29 -1.25
C VAL A 146 3.46 -3.98 -1.25
N ALA A 147 3.07 -4.53 -2.37
CA ALA A 147 1.81 -5.24 -2.53
C ALA A 147 2.02 -6.67 -3.03
N VAL A 148 1.19 -7.57 -2.54
CA VAL A 148 1.06 -8.94 -3.05
C VAL A 148 -0.40 -9.17 -3.40
N ALA A 149 -0.67 -9.76 -4.56
CA ALA A 149 -2.01 -10.09 -5.01
C ALA A 149 -2.08 -11.52 -5.57
N ALA A 150 -3.26 -12.11 -5.56
CA ALA A 150 -3.51 -13.38 -6.20
C ALA A 150 -3.77 -13.19 -7.71
N LEU A 151 -3.40 -14.18 -8.52
CA LEU A 151 -3.80 -14.26 -9.92
C LEU A 151 -5.08 -15.07 -10.04
N PRO A 152 -6.16 -14.48 -10.56
CA PRO A 152 -7.37 -15.22 -10.88
C PRO A 152 -7.18 -16.21 -12.04
N ASP A 153 -8.20 -17.04 -12.28
CA ASP A 153 -8.26 -17.98 -13.41
C ASP A 153 -8.36 -17.27 -14.75
#